data_e1bd665dc7f14ebccede69316d209cd7
#
_entry.id   e1bd665dc7f14ebccede69316d209cd7
#
_cell.length_a   1.000
_cell.length_b   1.000
_cell.length_c   1.000
_cell.angle_alpha   90.00
_cell.angle_beta   90.00
_cell.angle_gamma   90.00
#
_symmetry.space_group_name_H-M   'P 1'
#
loop_
_entity.id
_entity.type
_entity.pdbx_description
1 polymer ?
#
loop_
_entity_poly.entity_id
_entity_poly.type
_entity_poly.pdbx_seq_one_letter_code
_entity_poly.pdbx_strand_id
1 'polypeptide(L)'
;MNKFGVTSSAIAFATQISIEHNIKVLLITTSFKDSLIKDSFWQERKKKFSLFSGSTRGKEVETSGIVGLDRMLRSNKITPDIITDYAKIVLTNRLEILLGVDTDEEQYNQVKEKYAQIINLAGKYYDMVIVDLDKRVGKQAEIDILNTSDIVVSLIPQRAKKIEKIQKMIDEGKILNEQKTVLAIGKYMENTKYNAKNITRNLLRKKDIISTIPYNNLFFEATQEGTVIDLFLNFMRIKEKDENYNFVSEIKSLNEVIKGKIEILRMMR
;
A
#
# COMPACT_ATOMS: atom_id res chain seq x y z
N MET A 1 9.89 7.65 8.89
CA MET A 1 8.73 7.37 9.75
C MET A 1 7.47 7.81 9.00
N ASN A 2 6.67 6.87 8.56
CA ASN A 2 5.46 7.13 7.75
C ASN A 2 4.39 7.79 8.64
N LYS A 3 4.31 9.13 8.61
CA LYS A 3 3.57 9.93 9.60
C LYS A 3 2.03 9.82 9.46
N PHE A 4 1.53 9.28 8.34
CA PHE A 4 0.09 9.32 8.02
C PHE A 4 -0.54 7.93 7.83
N GLY A 5 0.21 6.87 8.11
CA GLY A 5 -0.30 5.51 7.97
C GLY A 5 -0.43 5.02 6.52
N VAL A 6 0.35 5.56 5.57
CA VAL A 6 0.28 5.15 4.16
C VAL A 6 0.56 3.65 4.05
N THR A 7 1.69 3.18 4.57
CA THR A 7 2.05 1.76 4.54
C THR A 7 1.03 0.87 5.25
N SER A 8 0.58 1.25 6.46
CA SER A 8 -0.44 0.47 7.17
C SER A 8 -1.79 0.46 6.43
N SER A 9 -2.15 1.57 5.79
CA SER A 9 -3.36 1.60 4.94
C SER A 9 -3.23 0.70 3.71
N ALA A 10 -2.07 0.68 3.06
CA ALA A 10 -1.82 -0.21 1.94
C ALA A 10 -1.88 -1.70 2.36
N ILE A 11 -1.34 -2.04 3.54
CA ILE A 11 -1.43 -3.38 4.14
C ILE A 11 -2.90 -3.75 4.39
N ALA A 12 -3.66 -2.90 5.08
CA ALA A 12 -5.06 -3.16 5.39
C ALA A 12 -5.90 -3.34 4.12
N PHE A 13 -5.74 -2.44 3.15
CA PHE A 13 -6.43 -2.49 1.87
C PHE A 13 -6.10 -3.76 1.08
N ALA A 14 -4.80 -4.07 0.90
CA ALA A 14 -4.35 -5.25 0.17
C ALA A 14 -4.86 -6.54 0.80
N THR A 15 -4.80 -6.64 2.12
CA THR A 15 -5.29 -7.81 2.87
C THR A 15 -6.80 -7.97 2.74
N GLN A 16 -7.56 -6.91 2.99
CA GLN A 16 -9.02 -6.95 2.93
C GLN A 16 -9.51 -7.37 1.54
N ILE A 17 -9.01 -6.72 0.48
CA ILE A 17 -9.48 -6.98 -0.88
C ILE A 17 -9.09 -8.39 -1.35
N SER A 18 -7.91 -8.89 -0.97
CA SER A 18 -7.46 -10.24 -1.34
C SER A 18 -8.22 -11.35 -0.63
N ILE A 19 -8.75 -11.10 0.59
CA ILE A 19 -9.56 -12.06 1.33
C ILE A 19 -10.99 -12.07 0.81
N GLU A 20 -11.59 -10.91 0.54
CA GLU A 20 -12.99 -10.80 0.13
C GLU A 20 -13.25 -11.14 -1.33
N HIS A 21 -12.28 -10.90 -2.20
CA HIS A 21 -12.45 -11.08 -3.64
C HIS A 21 -11.53 -12.16 -4.19
N ASN A 22 -12.03 -12.91 -5.19
CA ASN A 22 -11.23 -13.92 -5.89
C ASN A 22 -10.35 -13.28 -6.96
N ILE A 23 -9.42 -12.42 -6.55
CA ILE A 23 -8.47 -11.72 -7.41
C ILE A 23 -7.05 -11.93 -6.91
N LYS A 24 -6.09 -11.87 -7.82
CA LYS A 24 -4.67 -11.93 -7.54
C LYS A 24 -4.10 -10.53 -7.34
N VAL A 25 -3.67 -10.23 -6.13
CA VAL A 25 -3.17 -8.92 -5.70
C VAL A 25 -1.66 -8.97 -5.49
N LEU A 26 -0.94 -7.98 -6.03
CA LEU A 26 0.45 -7.72 -5.69
C LEU A 26 0.56 -6.43 -4.88
N LEU A 27 1.15 -6.49 -3.69
CA LEU A 27 1.55 -5.31 -2.92
C LEU A 27 3.04 -5.05 -3.14
N ILE A 28 3.37 -3.89 -3.70
CA ILE A 28 4.75 -3.44 -3.92
C ILE A 28 5.07 -2.34 -2.92
N THR A 29 6.22 -2.43 -2.23
CA THR A 29 6.75 -1.30 -1.47
C THR A 29 7.93 -0.67 -2.17
N THR A 30 7.93 0.66 -2.23
CA THR A 30 9.03 1.45 -2.79
C THR A 30 9.97 1.98 -1.71
N SER A 31 9.75 1.61 -0.45
CA SER A 31 10.54 2.10 0.68
C SER A 31 11.93 1.46 0.75
N PHE A 32 12.86 2.26 1.26
CA PHE A 32 14.21 1.81 1.61
C PHE A 32 14.30 1.54 3.10
N LYS A 33 14.73 0.33 3.48
CA LYS A 33 14.90 -0.10 4.89
C LYS A 33 13.64 0.08 5.75
N ASP A 34 12.45 -0.12 5.19
CA ASP A 34 11.20 -0.15 5.94
C ASP A 34 10.72 -1.60 6.05
N SER A 35 10.67 -2.10 7.27
CA SER A 35 10.31 -3.49 7.54
C SER A 35 8.80 -3.68 7.78
N LEU A 36 7.99 -2.60 7.91
CA LEU A 36 6.61 -2.69 8.35
C LEU A 36 5.77 -3.69 7.55
N ILE A 37 5.89 -3.69 6.21
CA ILE A 37 5.16 -4.66 5.38
C ILE A 37 5.64 -6.09 5.67
N LYS A 38 6.96 -6.28 5.76
CA LYS A 38 7.55 -7.58 6.08
C LYS A 38 7.10 -8.06 7.46
N ASP A 39 7.20 -7.20 8.47
CA ASP A 39 6.85 -7.52 9.86
C ASP A 39 5.36 -7.81 10.04
N SER A 40 4.49 -7.20 9.21
CA SER A 40 3.04 -7.40 9.26
C SER A 40 2.58 -8.81 8.83
N PHE A 41 3.38 -9.51 8.04
CA PHE A 41 2.99 -10.81 7.48
C PHE A 41 3.90 -11.96 7.91
N TRP A 42 5.11 -11.68 8.37
CA TRP A 42 6.08 -12.72 8.75
C TRP A 42 6.76 -12.36 10.07
N GLN A 43 6.61 -13.23 11.06
CA GLN A 43 7.42 -13.15 12.26
C GLN A 43 8.85 -13.60 11.96
N GLU A 44 9.83 -12.76 12.22
CA GLU A 44 11.18 -13.28 12.40
C GLU A 44 11.19 -14.09 13.70
N ARG A 45 11.16 -15.43 13.61
CA ARG A 45 11.38 -16.29 14.78
C ARG A 45 12.69 -15.82 15.42
N LYS A 46 12.61 -15.28 16.64
CA LYS A 46 13.79 -14.98 17.46
C LYS A 46 14.58 -16.28 17.50
N LYS A 47 15.66 -16.42 16.70
CA LYS A 47 16.52 -17.60 16.73
C LYS A 47 17.03 -17.66 18.16
N LYS A 48 16.60 -18.67 18.93
CA LYS A 48 17.32 -19.10 20.11
C LYS A 48 18.77 -19.28 19.67
N PHE A 49 19.69 -18.60 20.33
CA PHE A 49 21.11 -18.57 20.07
C PHE A 49 21.61 -19.97 19.70
N SER A 50 21.74 -20.28 18.43
CA SER A 50 22.44 -21.45 17.93
C SER A 50 23.84 -20.98 17.54
N LEU A 51 24.81 -21.29 18.37
CA LEU A 51 26.23 -20.98 18.16
C LEU A 51 26.84 -21.67 16.93
N PHE A 52 26.06 -22.42 16.15
CA PHE A 52 26.51 -23.26 15.05
C PHE A 52 25.73 -23.10 13.74
N SER A 53 25.33 -21.89 13.33
CA SER A 53 24.81 -21.75 11.96
C SER A 53 25.71 -20.82 11.16
N GLY A 54 26.59 -21.46 10.39
CA GLY A 54 27.40 -20.80 9.36
C GLY A 54 26.53 -20.00 8.40
N SER A 55 27.04 -18.86 8.03
CA SER A 55 26.42 -17.80 7.24
C SER A 55 25.99 -18.27 5.84
N THR A 56 24.71 -18.58 5.67
CA THR A 56 24.03 -18.66 4.36
C THR A 56 23.13 -17.45 4.09
N ARG A 57 23.12 -16.45 4.99
CA ARG A 57 22.25 -15.27 4.90
C ARG A 57 22.54 -14.31 3.73
N GLY A 58 23.76 -14.29 3.21
CA GLY A 58 24.17 -13.31 2.18
C GLY A 58 23.61 -13.61 0.77
N LYS A 59 23.40 -14.88 0.42
CA LYS A 59 23.02 -15.25 -0.96
C LYS A 59 21.51 -15.22 -1.22
N GLU A 60 20.67 -15.53 -0.24
CA GLU A 60 19.20 -15.50 -0.42
C GLU A 60 18.63 -14.06 -0.48
N VAL A 61 19.25 -13.11 0.22
CA VAL A 61 18.82 -11.70 0.22
C VAL A 61 19.18 -11.00 -1.10
N GLU A 62 20.30 -11.37 -1.72
CA GLU A 62 20.76 -10.74 -2.98
C GLU A 62 19.94 -11.15 -4.22
N THR A 63 19.16 -12.22 -4.15
CA THR A 63 18.45 -12.78 -5.31
C THR A 63 16.93 -12.64 -5.21
N SER A 64 16.37 -12.21 -4.09
CA SER A 64 14.92 -12.05 -3.87
C SER A 64 14.46 -10.60 -3.94
N GLY A 65 13.15 -10.41 -4.13
CA GLY A 65 12.52 -9.09 -4.14
C GLY A 65 12.90 -8.24 -5.35
N ILE A 66 12.78 -6.93 -5.19
CA ILE A 66 12.95 -5.95 -6.28
C ILE A 66 14.35 -5.95 -6.88
N VAL A 67 15.38 -6.25 -6.09
CA VAL A 67 16.79 -6.28 -6.55
C VAL A 67 17.04 -7.43 -7.52
N GLY A 68 16.50 -8.62 -7.20
CA GLY A 68 16.58 -9.78 -8.10
C GLY A 68 15.82 -9.52 -9.40
N LEU A 69 14.64 -8.92 -9.31
CA LEU A 69 13.83 -8.58 -10.47
C LEU A 69 14.50 -7.53 -11.37
N ASP A 70 15.18 -6.51 -10.82
CA ASP A 70 15.95 -5.54 -11.62
C ASP A 70 17.05 -6.19 -12.47
N ARG A 71 17.75 -7.18 -11.91
CA ARG A 71 18.76 -7.94 -12.67
C ARG A 71 18.15 -8.66 -13.86
N MET A 72 16.95 -9.22 -13.71
CA MET A 72 16.23 -9.88 -14.81
C MET A 72 15.74 -8.86 -15.84
N LEU A 73 15.26 -7.70 -15.41
CA LEU A 73 14.84 -6.61 -16.31
C LEU A 73 15.96 -6.20 -17.29
N ARG A 74 17.21 -6.25 -16.85
CA ARG A 74 18.38 -5.93 -17.69
C ARG A 74 18.68 -7.00 -18.74
N SER A 75 18.20 -8.23 -18.57
CA SER A 75 18.44 -9.34 -19.50
C SER A 75 17.52 -9.40 -20.70
N ASN A 76 16.52 -8.49 -20.82
CA ASN A 76 15.52 -8.40 -21.88
C ASN A 76 14.70 -9.68 -22.15
N LYS A 77 14.68 -10.66 -21.25
CA LYS A 77 13.92 -11.92 -21.34
C LYS A 77 12.87 -11.99 -20.25
N ILE A 78 11.90 -11.06 -20.23
CA ILE A 78 10.95 -10.97 -19.13
C ILE A 78 9.55 -11.21 -19.63
N THR A 79 8.92 -12.26 -19.06
CA THR A 79 7.48 -12.48 -19.09
C THR A 79 6.83 -11.89 -17.83
N PRO A 80 5.56 -11.45 -17.86
CA PRO A 80 4.90 -10.83 -16.72
C PRO A 80 4.82 -11.73 -15.47
N ASP A 81 4.74 -13.04 -15.65
CA ASP A 81 4.67 -14.05 -14.60
C ASP A 81 5.96 -14.18 -13.77
N ILE A 82 7.12 -13.78 -14.34
CA ILE A 82 8.41 -13.86 -13.64
C ILE A 82 8.42 -13.09 -12.31
N ILE A 83 7.54 -12.10 -12.16
CA ILE A 83 7.43 -11.33 -10.90
C ILE A 83 7.12 -12.25 -9.72
N THR A 84 6.40 -13.34 -9.94
CA THR A 84 6.05 -14.30 -8.88
C THR A 84 7.27 -14.98 -8.27
N ASP A 85 8.36 -15.14 -9.04
CA ASP A 85 9.60 -15.75 -8.55
C ASP A 85 10.35 -14.85 -7.55
N TYR A 86 10.05 -13.54 -7.58
CA TYR A 86 10.66 -12.52 -6.72
C TYR A 86 9.72 -12.00 -5.64
N ALA A 87 8.41 -12.24 -5.78
CA ALA A 87 7.41 -11.88 -4.80
C ALA A 87 7.31 -12.95 -3.70
N LYS A 88 6.98 -12.52 -2.48
CA LYS A 88 6.69 -13.44 -1.38
C LYS A 88 5.20 -13.70 -1.28
N ILE A 89 4.82 -14.97 -1.24
CA ILE A 89 3.42 -15.39 -1.09
C ILE A 89 2.98 -15.17 0.35
N VAL A 90 1.86 -14.47 0.53
CA VAL A 90 1.15 -14.30 1.80
C VAL A 90 -0.11 -15.16 1.83
N LEU A 91 -0.92 -15.08 0.79
CA LEU A 91 -2.08 -15.94 0.57
C LEU A 91 -1.97 -16.54 -0.84
N THR A 92 -1.93 -17.86 -0.92
CA THR A 92 -1.77 -18.58 -2.20
C THR A 92 -2.84 -18.13 -3.21
N ASN A 93 -2.40 -17.72 -4.38
CA ASN A 93 -3.23 -17.21 -5.49
C ASN A 93 -4.08 -15.96 -5.15
N ARG A 94 -3.77 -15.24 -4.07
CA ARG A 94 -4.55 -14.09 -3.62
C ARG A 94 -3.69 -12.87 -3.31
N LEU A 95 -2.65 -13.01 -2.47
CA LEU A 95 -1.81 -11.90 -2.05
C LEU A 95 -0.35 -12.29 -2.10
N GLU A 96 0.40 -11.57 -2.91
CA GLU A 96 1.83 -11.64 -2.99
C GLU A 96 2.44 -10.25 -2.72
N ILE A 97 3.67 -10.22 -2.21
CA ILE A 97 4.36 -8.99 -1.83
C ILE A 97 5.72 -8.91 -2.50
N LEU A 98 5.96 -7.86 -3.24
CA LEU A 98 7.28 -7.50 -3.74
C LEU A 98 7.94 -6.51 -2.78
N LEU A 99 8.88 -7.00 -1.98
CA LEU A 99 9.60 -6.20 -1.01
C LEU A 99 10.59 -5.24 -1.69
N GLY A 100 10.73 -4.05 -1.11
CA GLY A 100 11.72 -3.05 -1.50
C GLY A 100 13.15 -3.43 -1.13
N VAL A 101 14.08 -2.49 -1.26
CA VAL A 101 15.49 -2.67 -0.93
C VAL A 101 15.72 -2.45 0.55
N ASP A 102 16.33 -3.42 1.23
CA ASP A 102 16.66 -3.35 2.67
C ASP A 102 18.18 -3.38 2.96
N THR A 103 19.02 -3.60 1.96
CA THR A 103 20.46 -3.80 2.10
C THR A 103 21.25 -2.50 2.07
N ASP A 104 21.45 -1.91 0.91
CA ASP A 104 22.26 -0.71 0.74
C ASP A 104 21.60 0.37 -0.14
N GLU A 105 22.09 1.59 0.00
CA GLU A 105 21.53 2.76 -0.67
C GLU A 105 21.91 2.81 -2.16
N GLU A 106 23.03 2.23 -2.55
CA GLU A 106 23.45 2.18 -3.94
C GLU A 106 22.50 1.31 -4.76
N GLN A 107 22.16 0.12 -4.26
CA GLN A 107 21.17 -0.76 -4.88
C GLN A 107 19.80 -0.07 -4.94
N TYR A 108 19.39 0.62 -3.88
CA TYR A 108 18.15 1.38 -3.89
C TYR A 108 18.14 2.46 -4.98
N ASN A 109 19.23 3.21 -5.13
CA ASN A 109 19.37 4.24 -6.16
C ASN A 109 19.34 3.68 -7.59
N GLN A 110 19.82 2.47 -7.79
CA GLN A 110 19.77 1.78 -9.10
C GLN A 110 18.35 1.32 -9.45
N VAL A 111 17.58 0.85 -8.46
CA VAL A 111 16.25 0.24 -8.65
C VAL A 111 15.13 1.28 -8.69
N LYS A 112 15.25 2.38 -7.94
CA LYS A 112 14.15 3.33 -7.74
C LYS A 112 13.50 3.86 -9.03
N GLU A 113 14.28 4.02 -10.11
CA GLU A 113 13.80 4.49 -11.40
C GLU A 113 13.11 3.38 -12.22
N LYS A 114 13.22 2.12 -11.80
CA LYS A 114 12.61 0.96 -12.46
C LYS A 114 11.20 0.63 -11.94
N TYR A 115 10.77 1.22 -10.85
CA TYR A 115 9.46 0.89 -10.27
C TYR A 115 8.31 1.04 -11.25
N ALA A 116 8.26 2.12 -12.03
CA ALA A 116 7.19 2.31 -13.02
C ALA A 116 7.17 1.18 -14.07
N GLN A 117 8.34 0.74 -14.53
CA GLN A 117 8.46 -0.40 -15.46
C GLN A 117 7.99 -1.71 -14.82
N ILE A 118 8.36 -1.95 -13.55
CA ILE A 118 7.95 -3.15 -12.79
C ILE A 118 6.43 -3.14 -12.56
N ILE A 119 5.84 -1.99 -12.20
CA ILE A 119 4.40 -1.83 -12.00
C ILE A 119 3.65 -2.13 -13.30
N ASN A 120 4.10 -1.59 -14.43
CA ASN A 120 3.52 -1.89 -15.74
C ASN A 120 3.60 -3.38 -16.11
N LEU A 121 4.72 -4.03 -15.78
CA LEU A 121 4.87 -5.48 -16.01
C LEU A 121 3.93 -6.27 -15.11
N ALA A 122 3.86 -5.91 -13.81
CA ALA A 122 2.97 -6.54 -12.84
C ALA A 122 1.50 -6.44 -13.23
N GLY A 123 1.07 -5.27 -13.73
CA GLY A 123 -0.30 -5.03 -14.18
C GLY A 123 -0.75 -5.90 -15.36
N LYS A 124 0.15 -6.61 -16.03
CA LYS A 124 -0.18 -7.59 -17.09
C LYS A 124 -0.45 -8.99 -16.53
N TYR A 125 -0.16 -9.25 -15.29
CA TYR A 125 -0.27 -10.58 -14.65
C TYR A 125 -1.20 -10.61 -13.45
N TYR A 126 -1.17 -9.55 -12.62
CA TYR A 126 -2.02 -9.43 -11.44
C TYR A 126 -3.32 -8.67 -11.78
N ASP A 127 -4.42 -9.07 -11.15
CA ASP A 127 -5.70 -8.36 -11.29
C ASP A 127 -5.65 -6.97 -10.66
N MET A 128 -4.84 -6.81 -9.59
CA MET A 128 -4.60 -5.54 -8.91
C MET A 128 -3.15 -5.42 -8.43
N VAL A 129 -2.54 -4.27 -8.70
CA VAL A 129 -1.22 -3.90 -8.18
C VAL A 129 -1.38 -2.70 -7.24
N ILE A 130 -1.03 -2.88 -5.98
CA ILE A 130 -1.07 -1.84 -4.95
C ILE A 130 0.36 -1.39 -4.67
N VAL A 131 0.61 -0.09 -4.73
CA VAL A 131 1.96 0.46 -4.54
C VAL A 131 1.99 1.32 -3.28
N ASP A 132 2.76 0.90 -2.29
CA ASP A 132 3.13 1.74 -1.14
C ASP A 132 4.27 2.68 -1.56
N LEU A 133 3.89 3.91 -1.91
CA LEU A 133 4.80 4.92 -2.45
C LEU A 133 5.51 5.69 -1.35
N ASP A 134 6.82 5.51 -1.24
CA ASP A 134 7.69 6.30 -0.35
C ASP A 134 8.31 7.49 -1.11
N LYS A 135 8.30 8.66 -0.50
CA LYS A 135 8.88 9.88 -1.09
C LYS A 135 10.38 9.82 -1.36
N ARG A 136 11.08 8.87 -0.74
CA ARG A 136 12.52 8.65 -0.96
C ARG A 136 12.87 8.14 -2.35
N VAL A 137 11.90 7.64 -3.13
CA VAL A 137 12.14 7.27 -4.55
C VAL A 137 12.65 8.44 -5.39
N GLY A 138 12.43 9.69 -4.95
CA GLY A 138 12.77 10.90 -5.67
C GLY A 138 11.63 11.37 -6.58
N LYS A 139 11.73 12.66 -6.99
CA LYS A 139 10.61 13.33 -7.66
C LYS A 139 10.27 12.72 -9.02
N GLN A 140 11.28 12.33 -9.82
CA GLN A 140 11.04 11.77 -11.15
C GLN A 140 10.37 10.40 -11.05
N ALA A 141 10.91 9.49 -10.24
CA ALA A 141 10.32 8.18 -10.04
C ALA A 141 8.90 8.26 -9.42
N GLU A 142 8.66 9.21 -8.51
CA GLU A 142 7.31 9.49 -7.98
C GLU A 142 6.34 9.85 -9.12
N ILE A 143 6.72 10.78 -10.01
CA ILE A 143 5.90 11.18 -11.15
C ILE A 143 5.62 10.00 -12.07
N ASP A 144 6.63 9.21 -12.41
CA ASP A 144 6.49 8.07 -13.32
C ASP A 144 5.57 7.00 -12.73
N ILE A 145 5.68 6.70 -11.43
CA ILE A 145 4.77 5.78 -10.73
C ILE A 145 3.33 6.32 -10.74
N LEU A 146 3.13 7.60 -10.41
CA LEU A 146 1.80 8.21 -10.39
C LEU A 146 1.16 8.24 -11.79
N ASN A 147 1.94 8.48 -12.84
CA ASN A 147 1.45 8.45 -14.22
C ASN A 147 1.03 7.04 -14.66
N THR A 148 1.75 6.02 -14.20
CA THR A 148 1.47 4.60 -14.47
C THR A 148 0.21 4.12 -13.76
N SER A 149 -0.13 4.71 -12.60
CA SER A 149 -1.25 4.27 -11.76
C SER A 149 -2.60 4.67 -12.38
N ASP A 150 -3.58 3.76 -12.35
CA ASP A 150 -4.98 4.07 -12.72
C ASP A 150 -5.66 4.92 -11.65
N ILE A 151 -5.43 4.61 -10.37
CA ILE A 151 -5.98 5.33 -9.21
C ILE A 151 -4.86 5.71 -8.25
N VAL A 152 -4.95 6.91 -7.70
CA VAL A 152 -4.06 7.42 -6.65
C VAL A 152 -4.86 7.65 -5.37
N VAL A 153 -4.58 6.90 -4.32
CA VAL A 153 -5.17 7.14 -2.99
C VAL A 153 -4.27 8.09 -2.22
N SER A 154 -4.74 9.32 -2.02
CA SER A 154 -4.00 10.35 -1.30
C SER A 154 -4.44 10.44 0.16
N LEU A 155 -3.55 10.11 1.09
CA LEU A 155 -3.85 10.15 2.51
C LEU A 155 -3.64 11.53 3.11
N ILE A 156 -4.69 12.04 3.74
CA ILE A 156 -4.74 13.34 4.39
C ILE A 156 -4.63 13.15 5.91
N PRO A 157 -3.73 13.86 6.60
CA PRO A 157 -3.70 13.86 8.07
C PRO A 157 -4.76 14.79 8.66
N GLN A 158 -5.34 14.43 9.79
CA GLN A 158 -6.27 15.28 10.57
C GLN A 158 -5.53 16.41 11.29
N ARG A 159 -4.83 17.29 10.55
CA ARG A 159 -4.10 18.44 11.09
C ARG A 159 -4.47 19.72 10.35
N ALA A 160 -4.95 20.75 11.06
CA ALA A 160 -5.43 22.00 10.49
C ALA A 160 -4.51 22.58 9.41
N LYS A 161 -3.24 22.82 9.74
CA LYS A 161 -2.24 23.38 8.79
C LYS A 161 -2.03 22.53 7.53
N LYS A 162 -2.23 21.21 7.63
CA LYS A 162 -2.10 20.32 6.46
C LYS A 162 -3.35 20.34 5.61
N ILE A 163 -4.52 20.40 6.25
CA ILE A 163 -5.81 20.54 5.58
C ILE A 163 -5.85 21.87 4.80
N GLU A 164 -5.48 22.98 5.44
CA GLU A 164 -5.38 24.30 4.78
C GLU A 164 -4.41 24.29 3.58
N LYS A 165 -3.26 23.60 3.71
CA LYS A 165 -2.31 23.46 2.61
C LYS A 165 -2.91 22.67 1.44
N ILE A 166 -3.63 21.59 1.72
CA ILE A 166 -4.29 20.77 0.70
C ILE A 166 -5.38 21.60 0.03
N GLN A 167 -6.17 22.35 0.81
CA GLN A 167 -7.17 23.26 0.26
C GLN A 167 -6.56 24.24 -0.76
N LYS A 168 -5.47 24.91 -0.38
CA LYS A 168 -4.77 25.82 -1.30
C LYS A 168 -4.29 25.11 -2.57
N MET A 169 -3.78 23.88 -2.46
CA MET A 169 -3.33 23.09 -3.62
C MET A 169 -4.50 22.71 -4.54
N ILE A 170 -5.69 22.45 -3.98
CA ILE A 170 -6.93 22.20 -4.75
C ILE A 170 -7.36 23.48 -5.46
N ASP A 171 -7.44 24.59 -4.74
CA ASP A 171 -7.87 25.89 -5.27
C ASP A 171 -6.93 26.39 -6.39
N GLU A 172 -5.64 26.06 -6.31
CA GLU A 172 -4.63 26.39 -7.32
C GLU A 172 -4.57 25.38 -8.48
N GLY A 173 -5.44 24.36 -8.51
CA GLY A 173 -5.43 23.30 -9.52
C GLY A 173 -4.16 22.42 -9.52
N LYS A 174 -3.41 22.42 -8.43
CA LYS A 174 -2.14 21.68 -8.28
C LYS A 174 -2.32 20.25 -7.78
N ILE A 175 -3.53 19.83 -7.45
CA ILE A 175 -3.83 18.45 -7.06
C ILE A 175 -4.17 17.65 -8.31
N LEU A 176 -3.59 16.46 -8.33
CA LEU A 176 -3.77 15.38 -9.29
C LEU A 176 -5.20 15.31 -9.84
N ASN A 177 -5.28 14.96 -11.10
CA ASN A 177 -6.52 14.68 -11.83
C ASN A 177 -7.60 14.09 -10.90
N GLU A 178 -8.68 14.84 -10.64
CA GLU A 178 -9.78 14.46 -9.74
C GLU A 178 -10.38 13.09 -10.11
N GLN A 179 -10.37 12.74 -11.40
CA GLN A 179 -10.88 11.47 -11.90
C GLN A 179 -10.04 10.27 -11.40
N LYS A 180 -8.72 10.43 -11.26
CA LYS A 180 -7.81 9.39 -10.78
C LYS A 180 -7.59 9.41 -9.26
N THR A 181 -8.01 10.45 -8.55
CA THR A 181 -7.65 10.63 -7.14
C THR A 181 -8.80 10.25 -6.21
N VAL A 182 -8.50 9.44 -5.21
CA VAL A 182 -9.33 9.17 -4.03
C VAL A 182 -8.66 9.83 -2.83
N LEU A 183 -9.40 10.69 -2.13
CA LEU A 183 -8.93 11.29 -0.89
C LEU A 183 -9.36 10.41 0.29
N ALA A 184 -8.43 10.11 1.20
CA ALA A 184 -8.73 9.36 2.41
C ALA A 184 -8.01 9.95 3.62
N ILE A 185 -8.60 9.82 4.81
CA ILE A 185 -7.99 10.24 6.07
C ILE A 185 -7.41 9.02 6.75
N GLY A 186 -6.08 8.93 6.79
CA GLY A 186 -5.40 7.83 7.49
C GLY A 186 -5.30 8.06 9.00
N LYS A 187 -5.35 6.97 9.78
CA LYS A 187 -5.38 7.00 11.25
C LYS A 187 -6.48 7.90 11.78
N TYR A 188 -7.66 7.76 11.19
CA TYR A 188 -8.80 8.60 11.46
C TYR A 188 -9.31 8.47 12.89
N MET A 189 -9.60 9.60 13.51
CA MET A 189 -10.23 9.73 14.83
C MET A 189 -11.53 10.51 14.67
N GLU A 190 -12.66 9.87 14.89
CA GLU A 190 -13.99 10.43 14.64
C GLU A 190 -14.33 11.59 15.60
N ASN A 191 -14.02 11.44 16.89
CA ASN A 191 -14.37 12.37 17.95
C ASN A 191 -13.46 13.61 17.99
N THR A 192 -13.26 14.28 16.84
CA THR A 192 -12.47 15.50 16.73
C THR A 192 -13.22 16.56 15.91
N LYS A 193 -12.89 17.84 16.11
CA LYS A 193 -13.41 18.92 15.24
C LYS A 193 -12.97 18.80 13.78
N TYR A 194 -11.93 17.99 13.50
CA TYR A 194 -11.44 17.70 12.15
C TYR A 194 -11.97 16.35 11.63
N ASN A 195 -13.21 15.99 11.96
CA ASN A 195 -13.85 14.80 11.44
C ASN A 195 -14.07 14.89 9.91
N ALA A 196 -14.34 13.75 9.27
CA ALA A 196 -14.49 13.65 7.82
C ALA A 196 -15.53 14.64 7.28
N LYS A 197 -16.68 14.77 7.94
CA LYS A 197 -17.77 15.71 7.54
C LYS A 197 -17.28 17.16 7.51
N ASN A 198 -16.54 17.61 8.52
CA ASN A 198 -16.03 18.97 8.59
C ASN A 198 -14.91 19.21 7.58
N ILE A 199 -14.04 18.21 7.37
CA ILE A 199 -12.97 18.26 6.36
C ILE A 199 -13.59 18.31 4.97
N THR A 200 -14.54 17.43 4.64
CA THR A 200 -15.24 17.42 3.34
C THR A 200 -15.89 18.77 3.05
N ARG A 201 -16.62 19.32 4.01
CA ARG A 201 -17.29 20.63 3.86
C ARG A 201 -16.30 21.76 3.56
N ASN A 202 -15.11 21.73 4.14
CA ASN A 202 -14.10 22.78 4.01
C ASN A 202 -13.20 22.61 2.78
N LEU A 203 -12.88 21.34 2.40
CA LEU A 203 -11.95 21.04 1.30
C LEU A 203 -12.65 20.89 -0.05
N LEU A 204 -13.82 20.28 -0.08
CA LEU A 204 -14.31 19.71 -1.33
C LEU A 204 -15.52 20.43 -1.86
N ARG A 205 -15.89 21.60 -1.46
CA ARG A 205 -17.02 22.42 -2.00
C ARG A 205 -18.04 21.64 -2.89
N LYS A 206 -17.81 20.37 -3.21
CA LYS A 206 -18.62 19.41 -3.97
C LYS A 206 -18.70 18.09 -3.22
N LYS A 207 -19.71 17.28 -3.53
CA LYS A 207 -20.13 16.01 -2.91
C LYS A 207 -19.12 14.84 -2.92
N ASP A 208 -17.84 15.06 -3.14
CA ASP A 208 -16.86 13.98 -3.10
C ASP A 208 -16.67 13.50 -1.66
N ILE A 209 -16.94 12.22 -1.46
CA ILE A 209 -16.83 11.58 -0.15
C ILE A 209 -15.35 11.36 0.13
N ILE A 210 -14.85 11.93 1.23
CA ILE A 210 -13.54 11.56 1.76
C ILE A 210 -13.71 10.24 2.50
N SER A 211 -13.00 9.21 2.05
CA SER A 211 -12.92 7.94 2.76
C SER A 211 -12.13 8.08 4.05
N THR A 212 -12.39 7.22 5.03
CA THR A 212 -11.63 7.18 6.28
C THR A 212 -10.98 5.83 6.48
N ILE A 213 -9.84 5.81 7.15
CA ILE A 213 -9.17 4.60 7.62
C ILE A 213 -8.94 4.79 9.11
N PRO A 214 -9.85 4.30 9.97
CA PRO A 214 -9.76 4.50 11.40
C PRO A 214 -8.48 3.92 11.98
N TYR A 215 -7.98 4.51 13.07
CA TYR A 215 -6.96 3.85 13.87
C TYR A 215 -7.59 2.67 14.60
N ASN A 216 -6.91 1.51 14.56
CA ASN A 216 -7.35 0.30 15.23
C ASN A 216 -6.19 -0.34 15.96
N ASN A 217 -6.38 -0.62 17.27
CA ASN A 217 -5.34 -1.17 18.14
C ASN A 217 -4.94 -2.59 17.74
N LEU A 218 -5.93 -3.47 17.49
CA LEU A 218 -5.66 -4.87 17.10
C LEU A 218 -4.89 -4.93 15.78
N PHE A 219 -5.26 -4.07 14.82
CA PHE A 219 -4.52 -4.00 13.56
C PHE A 219 -3.10 -3.48 13.75
N PHE A 220 -2.91 -2.47 14.62
CA PHE A 220 -1.57 -2.01 14.97
C PHE A 220 -0.72 -3.13 15.57
N GLU A 221 -1.24 -3.88 16.55
CA GLU A 221 -0.58 -5.03 17.17
C GLU A 221 -0.26 -6.12 16.13
N ALA A 222 -1.24 -6.49 15.31
CA ALA A 222 -1.06 -7.49 14.26
C ALA A 222 0.05 -7.12 13.26
N THR A 223 0.23 -5.81 12.97
CA THR A 223 1.36 -5.35 12.12
C THR A 223 2.72 -5.49 12.77
N GLN A 224 2.81 -5.60 14.08
CA GLN A 224 4.07 -5.84 14.82
C GLN A 224 4.34 -7.33 15.04
N GLU A 225 3.28 -8.14 15.00
CA GLU A 225 3.31 -9.56 15.34
C GLU A 225 3.27 -10.48 14.13
N GLY A 226 3.13 -9.95 12.91
CA GLY A 226 3.05 -10.75 11.69
C GLY A 226 1.76 -11.53 11.54
N THR A 227 0.68 -11.08 12.19
CA THR A 227 -0.61 -11.79 12.29
C THR A 227 -1.76 -11.09 11.56
N VAL A 228 -1.43 -10.20 10.62
CA VAL A 228 -2.44 -9.40 9.89
C VAL A 228 -3.44 -10.28 9.15
N ILE A 229 -3.00 -11.38 8.54
CA ILE A 229 -3.91 -12.30 7.84
C ILE A 229 -4.91 -12.93 8.81
N ASP A 230 -4.45 -13.45 9.94
CA ASP A 230 -5.30 -14.08 10.93
C ASP A 230 -6.33 -13.10 11.49
N LEU A 231 -5.90 -11.84 11.74
CA LEU A 231 -6.79 -10.78 12.17
C LEU A 231 -7.91 -10.51 11.15
N PHE A 232 -7.57 -10.36 9.87
CA PHE A 232 -8.58 -10.08 8.84
C PHE A 232 -9.49 -11.27 8.54
N LEU A 233 -9.00 -12.50 8.65
CA LEU A 233 -9.86 -13.69 8.58
C LEU A 233 -10.86 -13.72 9.74
N ASN A 234 -10.46 -13.32 10.95
CA ASN A 234 -11.38 -13.17 12.08
C ASN A 234 -12.39 -12.04 11.82
N PHE A 235 -11.97 -10.94 11.24
CA PHE A 235 -12.83 -9.81 10.89
C PHE A 235 -13.90 -10.13 9.83
N MET A 236 -13.74 -11.18 9.03
CA MET A 236 -14.82 -11.62 8.12
C MET A 236 -16.13 -11.98 8.84
N ARG A 237 -16.06 -12.33 10.11
CA ARG A 237 -17.21 -12.74 10.95
C ARG A 237 -17.66 -11.64 11.91
N ILE A 238 -17.08 -10.45 11.81
CA ILE A 238 -17.34 -9.34 12.73
C ILE A 238 -18.79 -8.84 12.57
N LYS A 239 -19.44 -8.49 13.69
CA LYS A 239 -20.82 -7.98 13.72
C LYS A 239 -20.81 -6.47 13.99
N GLU A 240 -21.87 -5.77 13.58
CA GLU A 240 -22.02 -4.32 13.75
C GLU A 240 -21.84 -3.80 15.19
N LYS A 241 -22.10 -4.66 16.19
CA LYS A 241 -21.94 -4.31 17.62
C LYS A 241 -20.50 -4.39 18.12
N ASP A 242 -19.57 -4.94 17.33
CA ASP A 242 -18.19 -5.06 17.71
C ASP A 242 -17.47 -3.71 17.55
N GLU A 243 -16.59 -3.38 18.50
CA GLU A 243 -15.82 -2.13 18.49
C GLU A 243 -14.93 -1.96 17.25
N ASN A 244 -14.50 -3.08 16.64
CA ASN A 244 -13.65 -3.09 15.45
C ASN A 244 -14.46 -3.03 14.14
N TYR A 245 -15.80 -3.13 14.20
CA TYR A 245 -16.64 -3.12 13.00
C TYR A 245 -16.44 -1.87 12.16
N ASN A 246 -16.32 -0.68 12.81
CA ASN A 246 -16.09 0.58 12.09
C ASN A 246 -14.80 0.55 11.27
N PHE A 247 -13.71 -0.02 11.79
CA PHE A 247 -12.45 -0.15 11.05
C PHE A 247 -12.62 -0.99 9.78
N VAL A 248 -13.28 -2.13 9.91
CA VAL A 248 -13.51 -3.06 8.78
C VAL A 248 -14.44 -2.46 7.74
N SER A 249 -15.55 -1.86 8.18
CA SER A 249 -16.54 -1.26 7.28
C SER A 249 -15.98 -0.07 6.49
N GLU A 250 -15.13 0.75 7.10
CA GLU A 250 -14.48 1.88 6.41
C GLU A 250 -13.47 1.42 5.36
N ILE A 251 -12.70 0.34 5.62
CA ILE A 251 -11.80 -0.24 4.61
C ILE A 251 -12.62 -0.82 3.44
N LYS A 252 -13.73 -1.51 3.72
CA LYS A 252 -14.64 -2.01 2.68
C LYS A 252 -15.23 -0.85 1.86
N SER A 253 -15.66 0.21 2.51
CA SER A 253 -16.17 1.41 1.84
C SER A 253 -15.12 2.03 0.92
N LEU A 254 -13.86 2.13 1.36
CA LEU A 254 -12.77 2.60 0.51
C LEU A 254 -12.56 1.70 -0.72
N ASN A 255 -12.65 0.36 -0.54
CA ASN A 255 -12.54 -0.59 -1.63
C ASN A 255 -13.63 -0.34 -2.69
N GLU A 256 -14.87 -0.13 -2.27
CA GLU A 256 -15.98 0.16 -3.20
C GLU A 256 -15.82 1.50 -3.92
N VAL A 257 -15.32 2.53 -3.23
CA VAL A 257 -15.01 3.82 -3.86
C VAL A 257 -13.94 3.67 -4.94
N ILE A 258 -12.88 2.90 -4.67
CA ILE A 258 -11.80 2.65 -5.64
C ILE A 258 -12.32 1.87 -6.84
N LYS A 259 -13.08 0.79 -6.62
CA LYS A 259 -13.69 -0.01 -7.69
C LYS A 259 -14.60 0.83 -8.57
N GLY A 260 -15.50 1.62 -7.97
CA GLY A 260 -16.40 2.50 -8.72
C GLY A 260 -15.63 3.50 -9.60
N LYS A 261 -14.52 4.06 -9.11
CA LYS A 261 -13.66 4.93 -9.94
C LYS A 261 -12.97 4.17 -11.07
N ILE A 262 -12.48 2.95 -10.83
CA ILE A 262 -11.87 2.12 -11.88
C ILE A 262 -12.90 1.81 -12.98
N GLU A 263 -14.13 1.48 -12.63
CA GLU A 263 -15.20 1.22 -13.58
C GLU A 263 -15.51 2.45 -14.44
N ILE A 264 -15.63 3.63 -13.81
CA ILE A 264 -15.83 4.89 -14.53
C ILE A 264 -14.69 5.15 -15.52
N LEU A 265 -13.44 4.98 -15.11
CA LEU A 265 -12.29 5.17 -15.99
C LEU A 265 -12.24 4.16 -17.14
N ARG A 266 -12.71 2.93 -16.94
CA ARG A 266 -12.81 1.92 -18.01
C ARG A 266 -13.88 2.28 -19.03
N MET A 267 -15.00 2.87 -18.60
CA MET A 267 -16.07 3.32 -19.51
C MET A 267 -15.68 4.56 -20.35
N MET A 268 -14.67 5.30 -19.92
CA MET A 268 -14.18 6.52 -20.60
C MET A 268 -13.04 6.24 -21.59
N ARG A 269 -12.48 5.04 -21.60
CA ARG A 269 -11.47 4.55 -22.56
C ARG A 269 -12.13 3.87 -23.74
#